data_9201a434475887560b3dfe138ac13624
#
_entry.id   9201a434475887560b3dfe138ac13624
#
_cell.length_a   1.000
_cell.length_b   1.000
_cell.length_c   1.000
_cell.angle_alpha   90.00
_cell.angle_beta   90.00
_cell.angle_gamma   90.00
#
_symmetry.space_group_name_H-M   'P 1'
#
loop_
_entity.id
_entity.type
_entity.pdbx_description
1 polymer ?
#
loop_
_entity_poly.entity_id
_entity_poly.type
_entity_poly.pdbx_seq_one_letter_code
_entity_poly.pdbx_strand_id
1 'polypeptide(L)'
;MAKDLPVTLDGNVIYHIKLTDSFQGLAEELKQLGYQADQKICIVTDSNVAKLYAETVKNILTENFLHVFCYEFQAGEASKNTDTVNGVYEFLIQNHFDRHDLMIALGGGVVGDLTGFTAATYLRGIDFIQVPTSLLSQVDSSIGGKTGVDFMQYKNMVGAFYQPKLVYMNLNVLKTLPKDQLVSGFGEILKHGLIRNHDYFLWMNAYEKEILALDYNTLEEMVYQSCLIKRDVVERDPKEKGERALLNFGHTIGHAVEKLSDFGLSHGVCVGLGMVAASYISCQQGNLTKVQLSSIEETLKHFGLLVRVSGQNPDDVLRTTKLDKKMVGNQIKFILLKTPGDAYIEKNLTDEQILEGIFYIYGKEN
;
A
#
# COMPACT_ATOMS: atom_id res chain seq x y z
N MET A 1 -3.40 8.12 23.60
CA MET A 1 -2.27 7.15 23.71
C MET A 1 -2.04 6.60 22.32
N ALA A 2 -0.80 6.46 21.88
CA ALA A 2 -0.50 5.85 20.60
C ALA A 2 -1.04 4.42 20.53
N LYS A 3 -1.69 4.03 19.42
CA LYS A 3 -2.07 2.63 19.19
C LYS A 3 -0.85 1.85 18.76
N ASP A 4 -0.68 0.67 19.32
CA ASP A 4 0.44 -0.24 19.06
C ASP A 4 -0.09 -1.58 18.53
N LEU A 5 0.39 -2.02 17.38
CA LEU A 5 -0.03 -3.23 16.72
C LEU A 5 1.19 -4.11 16.44
N PRO A 6 1.42 -5.19 17.23
CA PRO A 6 2.49 -6.13 16.92
C PRO A 6 2.17 -6.92 15.64
N VAL A 7 3.21 -7.16 14.85
CA VAL A 7 3.18 -8.07 13.70
C VAL A 7 4.02 -9.29 14.02
N THR A 8 3.45 -10.47 13.82
CA THR A 8 4.09 -11.74 14.20
C THR A 8 4.46 -12.58 12.97
N LEU A 9 5.48 -13.39 13.12
CA LEU A 9 5.85 -14.44 12.19
C LEU A 9 6.24 -15.69 12.99
N ASP A 10 5.62 -16.81 12.68
CA ASP A 10 5.84 -18.08 13.41
C ASP A 10 5.69 -17.92 14.93
N GLY A 11 4.73 -17.08 15.37
CA GLY A 11 4.42 -16.82 16.78
C GLY A 11 5.35 -15.82 17.49
N ASN A 12 6.35 -15.29 16.83
CA ASN A 12 7.25 -14.28 17.38
C ASN A 12 6.93 -12.89 16.83
N VAL A 13 6.92 -11.86 17.66
CA VAL A 13 6.81 -10.47 17.21
C VAL A 13 8.08 -10.12 16.44
N ILE A 14 7.91 -9.67 15.19
CA ILE A 14 9.02 -9.30 14.31
C ILE A 14 9.17 -7.79 14.17
N TYR A 15 8.09 -7.02 14.32
CA TYR A 15 8.07 -5.56 14.41
C TYR A 15 6.74 -5.07 14.96
N HIS A 16 6.68 -3.78 15.27
CA HIS A 16 5.47 -3.09 15.70
C HIS A 16 5.03 -2.05 14.66
N ILE A 17 3.73 -1.84 14.56
CA ILE A 17 3.12 -0.71 13.86
C ILE A 17 2.61 0.25 14.92
N LYS A 18 3.19 1.46 14.99
CA LYS A 18 2.84 2.51 15.94
C LYS A 18 2.06 3.62 15.22
N LEU A 19 0.84 3.89 15.67
CA LEU A 19 0.03 5.00 15.19
C LEU A 19 0.15 6.15 16.19
N THR A 20 0.59 7.30 15.69
CA THR A 20 0.89 8.48 16.52
C THR A 20 0.35 9.75 15.86
N ASP A 21 0.37 10.86 16.59
CA ASP A 21 -0.02 12.19 16.12
C ASP A 21 1.18 13.07 15.73
N SER A 22 2.41 12.62 15.96
CA SER A 22 3.62 13.41 15.71
C SER A 22 4.84 12.52 15.47
N PHE A 23 5.98 13.14 15.08
CA PHE A 23 7.27 12.44 14.97
C PHE A 23 8.08 12.46 16.29
N GLN A 24 7.59 13.14 17.34
CA GLN A 24 8.37 13.39 18.57
C GLN A 24 8.82 12.11 19.29
N GLY A 25 8.00 11.04 19.22
CA GLY A 25 8.33 9.76 19.83
C GLY A 25 9.33 8.90 19.06
N LEU A 26 9.68 9.28 17.81
CA LEU A 26 10.47 8.41 16.92
C LEU A 26 11.85 8.06 17.50
N ALA A 27 12.57 9.05 18.05
CA ALA A 27 13.89 8.80 18.63
C ALA A 27 13.84 7.85 19.84
N GLU A 28 12.79 7.95 20.64
CA GLU A 28 12.60 7.06 21.80
C GLU A 28 12.29 5.63 21.36
N GLU A 29 11.44 5.45 20.34
CA GLU A 29 11.17 4.11 19.77
C GLU A 29 12.47 3.46 19.23
N LEU A 30 13.37 4.24 18.60
CA LEU A 30 14.66 3.72 18.15
C LEU A 30 15.53 3.26 19.31
N LYS A 31 15.58 4.01 20.41
CA LYS A 31 16.30 3.60 21.64
C LYS A 31 15.73 2.31 22.24
N GLN A 32 14.40 2.18 22.27
CA GLN A 32 13.72 0.95 22.75
C GLN A 32 14.04 -0.25 21.88
N LEU A 33 14.28 -0.06 20.58
CA LEU A 33 14.78 -1.09 19.68
C LEU A 33 16.26 -1.41 19.85
N GLY A 34 16.97 -0.66 20.69
CA GLY A 34 18.37 -0.91 21.06
C GLY A 34 19.41 -0.12 20.27
N TYR A 35 18.98 0.83 19.40
CA TYR A 35 19.93 1.67 18.66
C TYR A 35 20.64 2.64 19.58
N GLN A 36 21.97 2.73 19.42
CA GLN A 36 22.85 3.54 20.25
C GLN A 36 23.13 4.90 19.60
N ALA A 37 23.53 5.89 20.41
CA ALA A 37 23.72 7.26 19.96
C ALA A 37 24.82 7.44 18.90
N ASP A 38 25.79 6.56 18.83
CA ASP A 38 26.92 6.57 17.89
C ASP A 38 26.65 5.83 16.57
N GLN A 39 25.52 5.09 16.46
CA GLN A 39 25.12 4.47 15.21
C GLN A 39 24.63 5.51 14.22
N LYS A 40 24.91 5.28 12.94
CA LYS A 40 24.49 6.18 11.86
C LYS A 40 23.07 5.89 11.44
N ILE A 41 22.33 6.95 11.15
CA ILE A 41 20.98 6.90 10.62
C ILE A 41 20.96 7.57 9.24
N CYS A 42 20.47 6.87 8.21
CA CYS A 42 20.20 7.42 6.89
C CYS A 42 18.70 7.59 6.68
N ILE A 43 18.19 8.81 6.68
CA ILE A 43 16.85 9.12 6.22
C ILE A 43 16.88 9.12 4.70
N VAL A 44 16.07 8.23 4.08
CA VAL A 44 15.83 8.20 2.63
C VAL A 44 14.44 8.77 2.37
N THR A 45 14.34 9.76 1.49
CA THR A 45 13.09 10.46 1.23
C THR A 45 13.04 10.97 -0.22
N ASP A 46 11.87 11.40 -0.66
CA ASP A 46 11.71 12.04 -1.97
C ASP A 46 11.57 13.57 -1.87
N SER A 47 11.74 14.25 -3.01
CA SER A 47 11.73 15.72 -3.10
C SER A 47 10.42 16.40 -2.70
N ASN A 48 9.29 15.69 -2.64
CA ASN A 48 8.03 16.23 -2.15
C ASN A 48 7.96 16.15 -0.62
N VAL A 49 8.29 14.99 -0.07
CA VAL A 49 8.22 14.70 1.37
C VAL A 49 9.35 15.40 2.12
N ALA A 50 10.55 15.52 1.49
CA ALA A 50 11.70 16.22 2.07
C ALA A 50 11.35 17.64 2.50
N LYS A 51 10.70 18.41 1.64
CA LYS A 51 10.29 19.80 1.88
C LYS A 51 9.37 19.97 3.08
N LEU A 52 8.60 18.93 3.40
CA LEU A 52 7.60 18.97 4.46
C LEU A 52 8.15 18.46 5.80
N TYR A 53 8.96 17.41 5.76
CA TYR A 53 9.22 16.63 6.98
C TYR A 53 10.70 16.28 7.24
N ALA A 54 11.59 16.28 6.23
CA ALA A 54 12.95 15.77 6.41
C ALA A 54 13.72 16.52 7.49
N GLU A 55 13.66 17.87 7.49
CA GLU A 55 14.32 18.71 8.48
C GLU A 55 13.76 18.46 9.89
N THR A 56 12.44 18.37 10.03
CA THR A 56 11.77 18.09 11.32
C THR A 56 12.23 16.75 11.88
N VAL A 57 12.17 15.68 11.07
CA VAL A 57 12.57 14.33 11.50
C VAL A 57 14.06 14.28 11.82
N LYS A 58 14.90 14.91 10.98
CA LYS A 58 16.35 14.99 11.22
C LYS A 58 16.67 15.69 12.55
N ASN A 59 16.03 16.81 12.84
CA ASN A 59 16.25 17.55 14.09
C ASN A 59 15.87 16.73 15.31
N ILE A 60 14.71 16.06 15.30
CA ILE A 60 14.28 15.15 16.37
C ILE A 60 15.31 14.03 16.60
N LEU A 61 15.87 13.47 15.55
CA LEU A 61 16.84 12.39 15.65
C LEU A 61 18.21 12.90 16.12
N THR A 62 18.66 14.08 15.67
CA THR A 62 19.97 14.66 16.08
C THR A 62 20.04 15.07 17.55
N GLU A 63 18.91 15.22 18.22
CA GLU A 63 18.89 15.39 19.68
C GLU A 63 19.37 14.14 20.44
N ASN A 64 19.35 12.96 19.79
CA ASN A 64 19.60 11.67 20.44
C ASN A 64 20.68 10.82 19.74
N PHE A 65 20.97 11.10 18.47
CA PHE A 65 21.93 10.36 17.64
C PHE A 65 22.94 11.31 17.03
N LEU A 66 24.23 10.94 17.08
CA LEU A 66 25.33 11.82 16.66
C LEU A 66 25.46 11.95 15.14
N HIS A 67 25.01 10.95 14.38
CA HIS A 67 25.27 10.83 12.96
C HIS A 67 23.98 10.59 12.18
N VAL A 68 23.23 11.65 11.85
CA VAL A 68 22.00 11.60 11.08
C VAL A 68 22.20 12.20 9.70
N PHE A 69 22.08 11.38 8.69
CA PHE A 69 22.20 11.73 7.27
C PHE A 69 20.85 11.73 6.58
N CYS A 70 20.74 12.44 5.45
CA CYS A 70 19.54 12.45 4.64
C CYS A 70 19.92 12.29 3.16
N TYR A 71 19.32 11.32 2.49
CA TYR A 71 19.40 11.13 1.05
C TYR A 71 18.04 11.45 0.44
N GLU A 72 18.01 12.40 -0.49
CA GLU A 72 16.83 12.84 -1.21
C GLU A 72 16.93 12.42 -2.68
N PHE A 73 15.85 11.86 -3.25
CA PHE A 73 15.73 11.59 -4.67
C PHE A 73 14.47 12.26 -5.26
N GLN A 74 14.37 12.33 -6.58
CA GLN A 74 13.25 12.96 -7.26
C GLN A 74 11.96 12.18 -7.01
N ALA A 75 10.89 12.86 -6.56
CA ALA A 75 9.59 12.24 -6.31
C ALA A 75 8.97 11.65 -7.60
N GLY A 76 8.25 10.55 -7.43
CA GLY A 76 7.48 9.90 -8.50
C GLY A 76 7.93 8.46 -8.78
N GLU A 77 7.02 7.69 -9.43
CA GLU A 77 7.25 6.27 -9.75
C GLU A 77 8.46 6.06 -10.66
N ALA A 78 8.79 7.03 -11.53
CA ALA A 78 9.97 6.96 -12.40
C ALA A 78 11.30 6.80 -11.63
N SER A 79 11.34 7.21 -10.37
CA SER A 79 12.51 7.04 -9.48
C SER A 79 12.56 5.68 -8.79
N LYS A 80 11.53 4.85 -8.92
CA LYS A 80 11.48 3.51 -8.31
C LYS A 80 12.26 2.49 -9.14
N ASN A 81 13.56 2.67 -9.26
CA ASN A 81 14.42 1.89 -10.16
C ASN A 81 15.79 1.57 -9.54
N THR A 82 16.55 0.72 -10.20
CA THR A 82 17.90 0.32 -9.75
C THR A 82 18.92 1.45 -9.76
N ASP A 83 18.76 2.47 -10.61
CA ASP A 83 19.72 3.58 -10.68
C ASP A 83 19.60 4.44 -9.41
N THR A 84 18.38 4.69 -8.93
CA THR A 84 18.16 5.37 -7.64
C THR A 84 18.71 4.55 -6.48
N VAL A 85 18.53 3.22 -6.49
CA VAL A 85 19.13 2.31 -5.49
C VAL A 85 20.65 2.41 -5.50
N ASN A 86 21.28 2.41 -6.68
CA ASN A 86 22.74 2.58 -6.81
C ASN A 86 23.20 3.92 -6.21
N GLY A 87 22.45 5.00 -6.40
CA GLY A 87 22.74 6.28 -5.79
C GLY A 87 22.68 6.23 -4.25
N VAL A 88 21.69 5.50 -3.69
CA VAL A 88 21.66 5.29 -2.23
C VAL A 88 22.85 4.46 -1.76
N TYR A 89 23.25 3.39 -2.48
CA TYR A 89 24.44 2.61 -2.11
C TYR A 89 25.70 3.47 -2.10
N GLU A 90 25.91 4.28 -3.13
CA GLU A 90 27.05 5.19 -3.20
C GLU A 90 27.08 6.15 -2.00
N PHE A 91 25.94 6.73 -1.67
CA PHE A 91 25.81 7.63 -0.51
C PHE A 91 26.15 6.92 0.81
N LEU A 92 25.64 5.69 1.02
CA LEU A 92 25.91 4.91 2.23
C LEU A 92 27.41 4.55 2.33
N ILE A 93 28.04 4.15 1.22
CA ILE A 93 29.47 3.83 1.16
C ILE A 93 30.34 5.04 1.47
N GLN A 94 30.05 6.19 0.85
CA GLN A 94 30.79 7.45 1.05
C GLN A 94 30.71 7.95 2.50
N ASN A 95 29.61 7.66 3.19
CA ASN A 95 29.41 8.02 4.61
C ASN A 95 29.76 6.88 5.58
N HIS A 96 30.42 5.82 5.07
CA HIS A 96 30.93 4.70 5.86
C HIS A 96 29.87 3.98 6.70
N PHE A 97 28.65 3.78 6.14
CA PHE A 97 27.62 2.98 6.79
C PHE A 97 28.01 1.52 6.88
N ASP A 98 27.77 0.93 8.02
CA ASP A 98 27.97 -0.50 8.24
C ASP A 98 26.64 -1.24 8.51
N ARG A 99 26.71 -2.55 8.75
CA ARG A 99 25.51 -3.38 8.91
C ARG A 99 24.74 -3.15 10.23
N HIS A 100 25.31 -2.43 11.18
CA HIS A 100 24.69 -2.11 12.46
C HIS A 100 23.99 -0.76 12.45
N ASP A 101 24.18 0.02 11.39
CA ASP A 101 23.53 1.30 11.19
C ASP A 101 22.07 1.12 10.73
N LEU A 102 21.32 2.20 10.61
CA LEU A 102 19.87 2.18 10.34
C LEU A 102 19.51 3.01 9.12
N MET A 103 18.60 2.50 8.30
CA MET A 103 17.91 3.29 7.27
C MET A 103 16.48 3.63 7.70
N ILE A 104 16.02 4.84 7.41
CA ILE A 104 14.65 5.30 7.65
C ILE A 104 14.01 5.66 6.32
N ALA A 105 12.95 4.94 5.94
CA ALA A 105 12.13 5.26 4.79
C ALA A 105 11.08 6.30 5.17
N LEU A 106 11.37 7.59 4.95
CA LEU A 106 10.44 8.69 5.24
C LEU A 106 9.70 9.09 3.95
N GLY A 107 8.52 8.51 3.68
CA GLY A 107 7.82 8.81 2.43
C GLY A 107 6.62 7.94 2.11
N GLY A 108 6.15 8.03 0.87
CA GLY A 108 5.12 7.17 0.33
C GLY A 108 5.60 5.76 -0.02
N GLY A 109 4.79 5.00 -0.78
CA GLY A 109 5.10 3.61 -1.16
C GLY A 109 6.39 3.48 -1.96
N VAL A 110 6.69 4.42 -2.87
CA VAL A 110 7.94 4.43 -3.64
C VAL A 110 9.16 4.48 -2.72
N VAL A 111 9.16 5.40 -1.76
CA VAL A 111 10.26 5.56 -0.78
C VAL A 111 10.38 4.30 0.08
N GLY A 112 9.26 3.77 0.57
CA GLY A 112 9.24 2.57 1.41
C GLY A 112 9.80 1.35 0.70
N ASP A 113 9.34 1.07 -0.52
CA ASP A 113 9.75 -0.08 -1.32
C ASP A 113 11.23 0.00 -1.73
N LEU A 114 11.66 1.16 -2.23
CA LEU A 114 13.04 1.41 -2.65
C LEU A 114 14.01 1.31 -1.48
N THR A 115 13.69 1.96 -0.36
CA THR A 115 14.56 1.94 0.83
C THR A 115 14.65 0.53 1.42
N GLY A 116 13.52 -0.18 1.51
CA GLY A 116 13.49 -1.54 2.03
C GLY A 116 14.26 -2.51 1.12
N PHE A 117 14.19 -2.36 -0.21
CA PHE A 117 15.00 -3.14 -1.14
C PHE A 117 16.49 -2.80 -1.03
N THR A 118 16.83 -1.52 -0.92
CA THR A 118 18.20 -1.08 -0.67
C THR A 118 18.74 -1.69 0.63
N ALA A 119 17.95 -1.62 1.71
CA ALA A 119 18.32 -2.19 2.99
C ALA A 119 18.52 -3.72 2.92
N ALA A 120 17.67 -4.44 2.19
CA ALA A 120 17.79 -5.89 2.02
C ALA A 120 19.07 -6.32 1.30
N THR A 121 19.62 -5.45 0.46
CA THR A 121 20.74 -5.79 -0.45
C THR A 121 22.06 -5.16 -0.06
N TYR A 122 22.06 -3.96 0.58
CA TYR A 122 23.27 -3.32 1.09
C TYR A 122 23.93 -4.17 2.18
N LEU A 123 25.21 -4.50 2.01
CA LEU A 123 26.00 -5.38 2.91
C LEU A 123 25.32 -6.74 3.24
N ARG A 124 24.42 -7.22 2.38
CA ARG A 124 23.58 -8.42 2.55
C ARG A 124 22.52 -8.29 3.63
N GLY A 125 22.15 -7.08 3.96
CA GLY A 125 21.12 -6.70 4.92
C GLY A 125 21.61 -5.68 5.94
N ILE A 126 20.92 -4.54 6.00
CA ILE A 126 21.01 -3.50 7.04
C ILE A 126 19.60 -3.26 7.58
N ASP A 127 19.47 -2.95 8.84
CA ASP A 127 18.16 -2.67 9.42
C ASP A 127 17.49 -1.43 8.80
N PHE A 128 16.16 -1.48 8.66
CA PHE A 128 15.41 -0.31 8.25
C PHE A 128 14.08 -0.19 9.01
N ILE A 129 13.53 1.01 9.04
CA ILE A 129 12.18 1.31 9.52
C ILE A 129 11.37 2.04 8.46
N GLN A 130 10.05 1.89 8.53
CA GLN A 130 9.10 2.62 7.70
C GLN A 130 8.53 3.80 8.47
N VAL A 131 8.56 4.98 7.87
CA VAL A 131 7.84 6.19 8.34
C VAL A 131 6.94 6.66 7.20
N PRO A 132 5.79 5.96 6.98
CA PRO A 132 4.94 6.17 5.82
C PRO A 132 4.17 7.50 5.93
N THR A 133 4.18 8.29 4.83
CA THR A 133 3.59 9.62 4.79
C THR A 133 2.39 9.75 3.84
N SER A 134 2.01 8.71 3.12
CA SER A 134 0.76 8.67 2.37
C SER A 134 -0.21 7.66 2.98
N LEU A 135 -1.53 7.87 2.80
CA LEU A 135 -2.53 6.94 3.33
C LEU A 135 -2.34 5.53 2.78
N LEU A 136 -2.07 5.41 1.47
CA LEU A 136 -1.77 4.13 0.82
C LEU A 136 -0.57 3.44 1.47
N SER A 137 0.51 4.16 1.74
CA SER A 137 1.68 3.56 2.39
C SER A 137 1.42 3.17 3.84
N GLN A 138 0.61 3.91 4.58
CA GLN A 138 0.23 3.59 5.96
C GLN A 138 -0.57 2.29 6.04
N VAL A 139 -1.55 2.10 5.16
CA VAL A 139 -2.46 0.95 5.26
C VAL A 139 -2.06 -0.24 4.40
N ASP A 140 -1.14 -0.05 3.45
CA ASP A 140 -0.79 -1.10 2.49
C ASP A 140 0.72 -1.32 2.38
N SER A 141 1.49 -0.52 1.65
CA SER A 141 2.84 -0.88 1.23
C SER A 141 3.84 -1.05 2.38
N SER A 142 3.69 -0.38 3.52
CA SER A 142 4.58 -0.53 4.67
C SER A 142 4.43 -1.85 5.44
N ILE A 143 3.40 -2.66 5.14
CA ILE A 143 3.03 -3.85 5.91
C ILE A 143 3.26 -5.12 5.08
N GLY A 144 4.02 -6.08 5.65
CA GLY A 144 4.21 -7.40 5.06
C GLY A 144 5.49 -7.58 4.26
N GLY A 145 6.44 -6.63 4.37
CA GLY A 145 7.84 -6.78 3.96
C GLY A 145 8.08 -6.96 2.47
N LYS A 146 7.09 -6.71 1.60
CA LYS A 146 7.35 -6.64 0.15
C LYS A 146 8.11 -5.35 -0.12
N THR A 147 9.32 -5.46 -0.64
CA THR A 147 10.16 -4.33 -1.04
C THR A 147 10.67 -4.56 -2.44
N GLY A 148 10.89 -3.50 -3.21
CA GLY A 148 11.34 -3.70 -4.58
C GLY A 148 11.31 -2.43 -5.42
N VAL A 149 11.78 -2.60 -6.64
CA VAL A 149 11.85 -1.57 -7.66
C VAL A 149 11.29 -2.07 -8.99
N ASP A 150 10.99 -1.13 -9.85
CA ASP A 150 10.56 -1.41 -11.20
C ASP A 150 11.77 -1.77 -12.08
N PHE A 151 11.52 -2.58 -13.08
CA PHE A 151 12.52 -2.95 -14.07
C PHE A 151 11.97 -2.69 -15.48
N MET A 152 12.55 -1.72 -16.16
CA MET A 152 12.02 -1.22 -17.43
C MET A 152 10.54 -0.78 -17.30
N GLN A 153 9.63 -1.37 -18.10
CA GLN A 153 8.19 -1.09 -18.05
C GLN A 153 7.42 -1.99 -17.06
N TYR A 154 8.10 -2.84 -16.30
CA TYR A 154 7.47 -3.81 -15.41
C TYR A 154 7.56 -3.33 -13.96
N LYS A 155 6.41 -3.11 -13.33
CA LYS A 155 6.33 -2.70 -11.91
C LYS A 155 6.71 -3.83 -10.98
N ASN A 156 7.49 -3.51 -9.93
CA ASN A 156 7.79 -4.38 -8.78
C ASN A 156 8.45 -5.74 -9.14
N MET A 157 9.19 -5.82 -10.25
CA MET A 157 9.75 -7.08 -10.74
C MET A 157 11.04 -7.48 -10.03
N VAL A 158 11.76 -6.53 -9.46
CA VAL A 158 13.00 -6.79 -8.74
C VAL A 158 12.78 -6.41 -7.29
N GLY A 159 12.87 -7.38 -6.38
CA GLY A 159 12.54 -7.11 -4.99
C GLY A 159 12.96 -8.22 -4.03
N ALA A 160 12.68 -7.98 -2.76
CA ALA A 160 12.94 -8.89 -1.66
C ALA A 160 11.79 -8.87 -0.65
N PHE A 161 11.58 -9.97 0.06
CA PHE A 161 10.82 -9.97 1.29
C PHE A 161 11.75 -9.57 2.44
N TYR A 162 11.66 -8.32 2.86
CA TYR A 162 12.49 -7.77 3.93
C TYR A 162 11.63 -6.98 4.92
N GLN A 163 11.57 -7.45 6.16
CA GLN A 163 10.68 -6.86 7.17
C GLN A 163 11.35 -5.65 7.83
N PRO A 164 10.62 -4.54 8.05
CA PRO A 164 11.13 -3.41 8.81
C PRO A 164 11.27 -3.78 10.30
N LYS A 165 12.08 -3.03 11.05
CA LYS A 165 12.15 -3.14 12.52
C LYS A 165 11.00 -2.41 13.22
N LEU A 166 10.41 -1.43 12.54
CA LEU A 166 9.31 -0.61 13.02
C LEU A 166 8.57 0.00 11.83
N VAL A 167 7.26 0.14 11.96
CA VAL A 167 6.45 1.04 11.13
C VAL A 167 5.92 2.15 12.04
N TYR A 168 6.39 3.37 11.85
CA TYR A 168 6.02 4.53 12.67
C TYR A 168 5.15 5.48 11.87
N MET A 169 3.88 5.56 12.18
CA MET A 169 2.88 6.32 11.45
C MET A 169 2.49 7.60 12.20
N ASN A 170 2.88 8.75 11.70
CA ASN A 170 2.30 10.02 12.11
C ASN A 170 1.05 10.31 11.27
N LEU A 171 -0.14 10.18 11.84
CA LEU A 171 -1.40 10.36 11.09
C LEU A 171 -1.66 11.82 10.68
N ASN A 172 -1.07 12.79 11.37
CA ASN A 172 -1.23 14.20 11.02
C ASN A 172 -0.59 14.58 9.67
N VAL A 173 0.30 13.74 9.12
CA VAL A 173 0.87 13.97 7.78
C VAL A 173 -0.21 13.89 6.69
N LEU A 174 -1.32 13.19 6.94
CA LEU A 174 -2.44 13.08 6.00
C LEU A 174 -3.11 14.43 5.73
N LYS A 175 -2.97 15.43 6.62
CA LYS A 175 -3.48 16.79 6.43
C LYS A 175 -2.76 17.56 5.33
N THR A 176 -1.54 17.16 4.97
CA THR A 176 -0.76 17.77 3.89
C THR A 176 -0.75 16.91 2.62
N LEU A 177 -1.35 15.73 2.68
CA LEU A 177 -1.41 14.83 1.55
C LEU A 177 -2.39 15.37 0.48
N PRO A 178 -2.00 15.44 -0.81
CA PRO A 178 -2.90 15.80 -1.88
C PRO A 178 -4.16 14.92 -1.91
N LYS A 179 -5.30 15.52 -2.28
CA LYS A 179 -6.61 14.84 -2.23
C LYS A 179 -6.66 13.57 -3.08
N ASP A 180 -6.05 13.58 -4.24
CA ASP A 180 -5.96 12.41 -5.14
C ASP A 180 -5.20 11.24 -4.48
N GLN A 181 -4.17 11.55 -3.68
CA GLN A 181 -3.42 10.54 -2.92
C GLN A 181 -4.22 10.01 -1.72
N LEU A 182 -5.05 10.84 -1.08
CA LEU A 182 -6.02 10.37 -0.06
C LEU A 182 -7.02 9.41 -0.68
N VAL A 183 -7.63 9.80 -1.82
CA VAL A 183 -8.59 8.96 -2.57
C VAL A 183 -7.95 7.62 -2.96
N SER A 184 -6.69 7.63 -3.41
CA SER A 184 -5.96 6.41 -3.69
C SER A 184 -5.84 5.48 -2.48
N GLY A 185 -5.55 6.03 -1.29
CA GLY A 185 -5.52 5.26 -0.04
C GLY A 185 -6.87 4.69 0.36
N PHE A 186 -7.96 5.44 0.16
CA PHE A 186 -9.32 4.94 0.44
C PHE A 186 -9.67 3.71 -0.39
N GLY A 187 -9.16 3.58 -1.62
CA GLY A 187 -9.36 2.37 -2.44
C GLY A 187 -8.91 1.11 -1.70
N GLU A 188 -7.73 1.13 -1.08
CA GLU A 188 -7.20 0.00 -0.33
C GLU A 188 -7.96 -0.26 0.97
N ILE A 189 -8.34 0.80 1.69
CA ILE A 189 -9.06 0.68 2.95
C ILE A 189 -10.45 0.07 2.75
N LEU A 190 -11.20 0.54 1.75
CA LEU A 190 -12.51 0.00 1.39
C LEU A 190 -12.40 -1.45 0.92
N LYS A 191 -11.35 -1.78 0.17
CA LYS A 191 -11.02 -3.16 -0.20
C LYS A 191 -10.88 -4.06 1.03
N HIS A 192 -10.15 -3.63 2.06
CA HIS A 192 -9.98 -4.41 3.29
C HIS A 192 -11.32 -4.73 3.96
N GLY A 193 -12.23 -3.76 4.04
CA GLY A 193 -13.59 -3.98 4.53
C GLY A 193 -14.37 -4.99 3.70
N LEU A 194 -14.34 -4.83 2.37
CA LEU A 194 -15.07 -5.71 1.45
C LEU A 194 -14.56 -7.15 1.44
N ILE A 195 -13.27 -7.40 1.66
CA ILE A 195 -12.73 -8.76 1.63
C ILE A 195 -12.78 -9.49 2.96
N ARG A 196 -12.80 -8.77 4.12
CA ARG A 196 -12.61 -9.40 5.44
C ARG A 196 -13.51 -8.90 6.56
N ASN A 197 -14.08 -7.70 6.45
CA ASN A 197 -14.82 -7.11 7.58
C ASN A 197 -15.93 -6.18 7.09
N HIS A 198 -17.13 -6.73 6.91
CA HIS A 198 -18.30 -5.96 6.46
C HIS A 198 -18.69 -4.87 7.46
N ASP A 199 -18.59 -5.13 8.76
CA ASP A 199 -18.94 -4.13 9.79
C ASP A 199 -18.00 -2.91 9.69
N TYR A 200 -16.71 -3.15 9.41
CA TYR A 200 -15.75 -2.08 9.15
C TYR A 200 -16.11 -1.28 7.88
N PHE A 201 -16.53 -1.94 6.81
CA PHE A 201 -17.00 -1.27 5.59
C PHE A 201 -18.23 -0.40 5.88
N LEU A 202 -19.19 -0.89 6.66
CA LEU A 202 -20.39 -0.13 7.08
C LEU A 202 -20.01 1.02 8.01
N TRP A 203 -19.07 0.81 8.92
CA TRP A 203 -18.55 1.84 9.82
C TRP A 203 -17.93 3.00 9.03
N MET A 204 -17.13 2.71 8.02
CA MET A 204 -16.54 3.74 7.16
C MET A 204 -17.62 4.59 6.47
N ASN A 205 -18.68 3.96 5.97
CA ASN A 205 -19.80 4.67 5.36
C ASN A 205 -20.55 5.56 6.37
N ALA A 206 -20.71 5.07 7.61
CA ALA A 206 -21.37 5.82 8.68
C ALA A 206 -20.55 7.04 9.15
N TYR A 207 -19.21 6.96 9.12
CA TYR A 207 -18.30 8.02 9.55
C TYR A 207 -17.60 8.73 8.37
N GLU A 208 -18.20 8.66 7.17
CA GLU A 208 -17.65 9.27 5.95
C GLU A 208 -17.26 10.74 6.15
N LYS A 209 -18.14 11.54 6.76
CA LYS A 209 -17.92 12.99 6.94
C LYS A 209 -16.70 13.28 7.82
N GLU A 210 -16.57 12.58 8.92
CA GLU A 210 -15.46 12.70 9.87
C GLU A 210 -14.15 12.24 9.23
N ILE A 211 -14.18 11.15 8.46
CA ILE A 211 -13.03 10.64 7.71
C ILE A 211 -12.57 11.67 6.66
N LEU A 212 -13.49 12.20 5.87
CA LEU A 212 -13.18 13.19 4.84
C LEU A 212 -12.75 14.54 5.43
N ALA A 213 -13.19 14.87 6.64
CA ALA A 213 -12.73 16.03 7.40
C ALA A 213 -11.37 15.81 8.07
N LEU A 214 -10.78 14.62 7.95
CA LEU A 214 -9.53 14.23 8.58
C LEU A 214 -9.55 14.39 10.12
N ASP A 215 -10.70 14.05 10.75
CA ASP A 215 -10.78 13.98 12.21
C ASP A 215 -9.80 12.94 12.73
N TYR A 216 -8.95 13.34 13.69
CA TYR A 216 -7.83 12.50 14.13
C TYR A 216 -8.29 11.16 14.71
N ASN A 217 -9.31 11.18 15.59
CA ASN A 217 -9.75 9.96 16.28
C ASN A 217 -10.38 8.97 15.28
N THR A 218 -11.14 9.49 14.33
CA THR A 218 -11.77 8.70 13.28
C THR A 218 -10.72 8.15 12.30
N LEU A 219 -9.72 8.96 11.93
CA LEU A 219 -8.59 8.48 11.10
C LEU A 219 -7.76 7.41 11.82
N GLU A 220 -7.48 7.59 13.12
CA GLU A 220 -6.73 6.60 13.89
C GLU A 220 -7.47 5.25 13.92
N GLU A 221 -8.79 5.27 14.14
CA GLU A 221 -9.59 4.04 14.10
C GLU A 221 -9.60 3.42 12.71
N MET A 222 -9.83 4.22 11.67
CA MET A 222 -9.84 3.77 10.28
C MET A 222 -8.52 3.08 9.89
N VAL A 223 -7.39 3.73 10.12
CA VAL A 223 -6.07 3.20 9.78
C VAL A 223 -5.76 1.96 10.63
N TYR A 224 -6.08 1.98 11.92
CA TYR A 224 -5.84 0.85 12.82
C TYR A 224 -6.60 -0.41 12.37
N GLN A 225 -7.89 -0.29 12.08
CA GLN A 225 -8.71 -1.43 11.61
C GLN A 225 -8.22 -1.95 10.25
N SER A 226 -7.83 -1.06 9.36
CA SER A 226 -7.23 -1.44 8.08
C SER A 226 -5.92 -2.22 8.26
N CYS A 227 -5.04 -1.74 9.14
CA CYS A 227 -3.78 -2.41 9.49
C CYS A 227 -4.02 -3.78 10.15
N LEU A 228 -5.03 -3.91 11.04
CA LEU A 228 -5.42 -5.19 11.63
C LEU A 228 -5.76 -6.22 10.54
N ILE A 229 -6.63 -5.85 9.60
CA ILE A 229 -7.05 -6.76 8.52
C ILE A 229 -5.84 -7.19 7.69
N LYS A 230 -5.00 -6.24 7.30
CA LYS A 230 -3.82 -6.57 6.49
C LYS A 230 -2.80 -7.40 7.24
N ARG A 231 -2.49 -7.06 8.50
CA ARG A 231 -1.62 -7.85 9.37
C ARG A 231 -2.08 -9.30 9.45
N ASP A 232 -3.36 -9.53 9.77
CA ASP A 232 -3.91 -10.87 9.93
C ASP A 232 -3.76 -11.72 8.66
N VAL A 233 -3.91 -11.12 7.48
CA VAL A 233 -3.69 -11.81 6.20
C VAL A 233 -2.21 -12.09 5.96
N VAL A 234 -1.33 -11.13 6.26
CA VAL A 234 0.13 -11.27 6.07
C VAL A 234 0.73 -12.30 7.01
N GLU A 235 0.29 -12.32 8.29
CA GLU A 235 0.76 -13.30 9.28
C GLU A 235 0.41 -14.74 8.89
N ARG A 236 -0.78 -14.95 8.31
CA ARG A 236 -1.23 -16.28 7.84
C ARG A 236 -0.56 -16.72 6.53
N ASP A 237 -0.19 -15.76 5.68
CA ASP A 237 0.44 -16.07 4.40
C ASP A 237 1.54 -15.05 4.05
N PRO A 238 2.70 -15.09 4.73
CA PRO A 238 3.77 -14.09 4.56
C PRO A 238 4.32 -14.02 3.13
N LYS A 239 4.28 -15.14 2.38
CA LYS A 239 4.89 -15.30 1.04
C LYS A 239 3.88 -15.31 -0.11
N GLU A 240 2.60 -14.97 0.16
CA GLU A 240 1.53 -14.89 -0.86
C GLU A 240 1.36 -16.19 -1.68
N LYS A 241 1.34 -17.31 -0.98
CA LYS A 241 1.11 -18.62 -1.63
C LYS A 241 -0.35 -19.04 -1.66
N GLY A 242 -1.22 -18.40 -0.89
CA GLY A 242 -2.64 -18.75 -0.70
C GLY A 242 -3.53 -17.56 -0.38
N GLU A 243 -3.92 -17.40 0.88
CA GLU A 243 -4.92 -16.45 1.36
C GLU A 243 -4.56 -14.97 1.11
N ARG A 244 -3.28 -14.61 1.13
CA ARG A 244 -2.83 -13.24 0.87
C ARG A 244 -3.23 -12.76 -0.53
N ALA A 245 -3.49 -13.68 -1.47
CA ALA A 245 -4.04 -13.34 -2.78
C ALA A 245 -5.38 -12.59 -2.70
N LEU A 246 -6.16 -12.72 -1.62
CA LEU A 246 -7.42 -11.98 -1.42
C LEU A 246 -7.21 -10.46 -1.39
N LEU A 247 -6.03 -9.99 -0.98
CA LEU A 247 -5.65 -8.57 -1.06
C LEU A 247 -5.64 -8.04 -2.50
N ASN A 248 -5.64 -8.92 -3.50
CA ASN A 248 -5.72 -8.54 -4.92
C ASN A 248 -7.17 -8.38 -5.42
N PHE A 249 -8.17 -8.26 -4.54
CA PHE A 249 -9.54 -7.91 -4.93
C PHE A 249 -9.54 -6.56 -5.68
N GLY A 250 -10.13 -6.54 -6.86
CA GLY A 250 -10.09 -5.37 -7.76
C GLY A 250 -8.81 -5.21 -8.59
N HIS A 251 -7.69 -5.81 -8.20
CA HIS A 251 -6.39 -5.55 -8.84
C HIS A 251 -6.29 -6.12 -10.27
N THR A 252 -6.92 -7.23 -10.57
CA THR A 252 -6.78 -7.88 -11.89
C THR A 252 -7.24 -6.97 -13.02
N ILE A 253 -8.42 -6.38 -12.90
CA ILE A 253 -8.95 -5.41 -13.89
C ILE A 253 -8.32 -4.02 -13.62
N GLY A 254 -8.17 -3.64 -12.35
CA GLY A 254 -7.60 -2.35 -11.96
C GLY A 254 -6.20 -2.10 -12.55
N HIS A 255 -5.27 -3.03 -12.45
CA HIS A 255 -3.93 -2.91 -13.04
C HIS A 255 -3.96 -2.83 -14.58
N ALA A 256 -4.90 -3.54 -15.22
CA ALA A 256 -5.06 -3.44 -16.67
C ALA A 256 -5.53 -2.04 -17.09
N VAL A 257 -6.48 -1.46 -16.36
CA VAL A 257 -6.95 -0.07 -16.57
C VAL A 257 -5.82 0.92 -16.27
N GLU A 258 -5.10 0.75 -15.16
CA GLU A 258 -3.96 1.59 -14.77
C GLU A 258 -2.91 1.65 -15.88
N LYS A 259 -2.51 0.49 -16.41
CA LYS A 259 -1.54 0.38 -17.49
C LYS A 259 -2.01 1.03 -18.79
N LEU A 260 -3.27 0.82 -19.18
CA LEU A 260 -3.84 1.38 -20.41
C LEU A 260 -4.19 2.87 -20.30
N SER A 261 -4.20 3.44 -19.09
CA SER A 261 -4.36 4.88 -18.84
C SER A 261 -3.02 5.62 -18.81
N ASP A 262 -1.92 5.00 -19.20
CA ASP A 262 -0.56 5.56 -19.10
C ASP A 262 -0.29 6.16 -17.70
N PHE A 263 -0.80 5.49 -16.68
CA PHE A 263 -0.76 5.92 -15.27
C PHE A 263 -1.41 7.29 -15.00
N GLY A 264 -2.31 7.75 -15.86
CA GLY A 264 -3.09 8.97 -15.67
C GLY A 264 -4.16 8.86 -14.57
N LEU A 265 -4.49 7.63 -14.12
CA LEU A 265 -5.34 7.35 -12.97
C LEU A 265 -4.48 6.81 -11.82
N SER A 266 -4.77 7.23 -10.59
CA SER A 266 -4.06 6.72 -9.41
C SER A 266 -4.39 5.25 -9.16
N HIS A 267 -3.45 4.52 -8.53
CA HIS A 267 -3.58 3.09 -8.24
C HIS A 267 -4.91 2.75 -7.54
N GLY A 268 -5.24 3.44 -6.43
CA GLY A 268 -6.45 3.13 -5.69
C GLY A 268 -7.75 3.43 -6.45
N VAL A 269 -7.74 4.41 -7.37
CA VAL A 269 -8.88 4.64 -8.28
C VAL A 269 -9.04 3.47 -9.24
N CYS A 270 -7.96 2.96 -9.80
CA CYS A 270 -8.00 1.79 -10.67
C CYS A 270 -8.44 0.52 -9.92
N VAL A 271 -7.96 0.32 -8.68
CA VAL A 271 -8.42 -0.76 -7.81
C VAL A 271 -9.92 -0.61 -7.52
N GLY A 272 -10.42 0.62 -7.27
CA GLY A 272 -11.85 0.91 -7.12
C GLY A 272 -12.69 0.45 -8.31
N LEU A 273 -12.26 0.81 -9.52
CA LEU A 273 -12.91 0.33 -10.76
C LEU A 273 -12.91 -1.20 -10.85
N GLY A 274 -11.79 -1.82 -10.54
CA GLY A 274 -11.68 -3.28 -10.52
C GLY A 274 -12.55 -3.93 -9.43
N MET A 275 -12.73 -3.29 -8.27
CA MET A 275 -13.66 -3.75 -7.23
C MET A 275 -15.11 -3.70 -7.72
N VAL A 276 -15.51 -2.66 -8.43
CA VAL A 276 -16.84 -2.56 -9.05
C VAL A 276 -17.06 -3.70 -10.04
N ALA A 277 -16.09 -3.92 -10.95
CA ALA A 277 -16.19 -5.00 -11.95
C ALA A 277 -16.29 -6.37 -11.27
N ALA A 278 -15.45 -6.66 -10.28
CA ALA A 278 -15.47 -7.93 -9.54
C ALA A 278 -16.75 -8.10 -8.72
N SER A 279 -17.30 -7.02 -8.14
CA SER A 279 -18.59 -7.04 -7.43
C SER A 279 -19.76 -7.28 -8.40
N TYR A 280 -19.72 -6.71 -9.59
CA TYR A 280 -20.71 -6.99 -10.65
C TYR A 280 -20.68 -8.45 -11.05
N ILE A 281 -19.50 -9.02 -11.32
CA ILE A 281 -19.35 -10.45 -11.63
C ILE A 281 -19.92 -11.31 -10.47
N SER A 282 -19.60 -10.96 -9.22
CA SER A 282 -20.14 -11.66 -8.04
C SER A 282 -21.68 -11.57 -7.97
N CYS A 283 -22.27 -10.45 -8.39
CA CYS A 283 -23.72 -10.27 -8.49
C CYS A 283 -24.33 -11.15 -9.60
N GLN A 284 -23.70 -11.23 -10.77
CA GLN A 284 -24.16 -12.10 -11.87
C GLN A 284 -24.10 -13.58 -11.50
N GLN A 285 -23.14 -13.97 -10.67
CA GLN A 285 -23.06 -15.35 -10.12
C GLN A 285 -24.07 -15.62 -8.99
N GLY A 286 -24.87 -14.62 -8.56
CA GLY A 286 -25.83 -14.77 -7.48
C GLY A 286 -25.24 -14.67 -6.07
N ASN A 287 -23.97 -14.36 -5.93
CA ASN A 287 -23.29 -14.17 -4.64
C ASN A 287 -23.64 -12.83 -3.97
N LEU A 288 -23.85 -11.79 -4.76
CA LEU A 288 -24.29 -10.49 -4.30
C LEU A 288 -25.69 -10.16 -4.86
N THR A 289 -26.47 -9.45 -4.07
CA THR A 289 -27.71 -8.83 -4.56
C THR A 289 -27.39 -7.50 -5.29
N LYS A 290 -28.33 -7.06 -6.15
CA LYS A 290 -28.22 -5.75 -6.81
C LYS A 290 -28.13 -4.59 -5.79
N VAL A 291 -28.79 -4.72 -4.64
CA VAL A 291 -28.77 -3.73 -3.56
C VAL A 291 -27.36 -3.66 -2.96
N GLN A 292 -26.72 -4.78 -2.71
CA GLN A 292 -25.33 -4.82 -2.21
C GLN A 292 -24.34 -4.23 -3.21
N LEU A 293 -24.49 -4.55 -4.51
CA LEU A 293 -23.67 -3.95 -5.56
C LEU A 293 -23.82 -2.42 -5.60
N SER A 294 -25.07 -1.90 -5.59
CA SER A 294 -25.32 -0.47 -5.53
C SER A 294 -24.71 0.19 -4.28
N SER A 295 -24.85 -0.44 -3.11
CA SER A 295 -24.26 0.07 -1.87
C SER A 295 -22.74 0.16 -1.95
N ILE A 296 -22.06 -0.84 -2.54
CA ILE A 296 -20.61 -0.81 -2.78
C ILE A 296 -20.25 0.38 -3.69
N GLU A 297 -20.96 0.54 -4.81
CA GLU A 297 -20.69 1.66 -5.73
C GLU A 297 -20.90 3.03 -5.10
N GLU A 298 -21.98 3.19 -4.33
CA GLU A 298 -22.27 4.45 -3.62
C GLU A 298 -21.19 4.78 -2.61
N THR A 299 -20.77 3.81 -1.81
CA THR A 299 -19.69 4.01 -0.85
C THR A 299 -18.39 4.41 -1.55
N LEU A 300 -18.00 3.71 -2.64
CA LEU A 300 -16.82 4.08 -3.41
C LEU A 300 -16.89 5.53 -3.94
N LYS A 301 -18.05 5.95 -4.48
CA LYS A 301 -18.27 7.34 -4.93
C LYS A 301 -18.15 8.36 -3.80
N HIS A 302 -18.69 8.08 -2.63
CA HIS A 302 -18.62 8.95 -1.45
C HIS A 302 -17.16 9.23 -1.05
N PHE A 303 -16.28 8.24 -1.17
CA PHE A 303 -14.84 8.40 -0.94
C PHE A 303 -14.07 8.94 -2.15
N GLY A 304 -14.76 9.39 -3.19
CA GLY A 304 -14.17 10.03 -4.37
C GLY A 304 -13.59 9.07 -5.42
N LEU A 305 -13.84 7.77 -5.27
CA LEU A 305 -13.39 6.78 -6.25
C LEU A 305 -14.32 6.73 -7.47
N LEU A 306 -13.73 6.47 -8.63
CA LEU A 306 -14.49 6.26 -9.85
C LEU A 306 -15.15 4.87 -9.82
N VAL A 307 -16.40 4.81 -10.28
CA VAL A 307 -17.13 3.54 -10.48
C VAL A 307 -17.41 3.28 -11.95
N ARG A 308 -17.10 4.24 -12.81
CA ARG A 308 -17.15 4.14 -14.27
C ARG A 308 -15.94 4.84 -14.86
N VAL A 309 -15.50 4.36 -16.02
CA VAL A 309 -14.36 4.88 -16.77
C VAL A 309 -14.68 4.91 -18.25
N SER A 310 -13.93 5.69 -19.02
CA SER A 310 -14.04 5.78 -20.48
C SER A 310 -12.66 5.90 -21.13
N GLY A 311 -12.62 5.75 -22.43
CA GLY A 311 -11.42 6.03 -23.22
C GLY A 311 -10.66 4.79 -23.69
N GLN A 312 -10.63 3.70 -22.93
CA GLN A 312 -9.99 2.45 -23.33
C GLN A 312 -11.00 1.51 -24.01
N ASN A 313 -10.50 0.60 -24.85
CA ASN A 313 -11.30 -0.48 -25.41
C ASN A 313 -11.40 -1.62 -24.38
N PRO A 314 -12.60 -2.10 -24.00
CA PRO A 314 -12.80 -3.25 -23.10
C PRO A 314 -12.04 -4.51 -23.49
N ASP A 315 -11.92 -4.81 -24.78
CA ASP A 315 -11.16 -5.98 -25.27
C ASP A 315 -9.66 -5.83 -25.01
N ASP A 316 -9.11 -4.60 -25.04
CA ASP A 316 -7.73 -4.32 -24.70
C ASP A 316 -7.49 -4.49 -23.19
N VAL A 317 -8.46 -4.08 -22.37
CA VAL A 317 -8.41 -4.34 -20.92
C VAL A 317 -8.37 -5.84 -20.66
N LEU A 318 -9.27 -6.64 -21.26
CA LEU A 318 -9.26 -8.10 -21.14
C LEU A 318 -7.92 -8.70 -21.59
N ARG A 319 -7.38 -8.27 -22.72
CA ARG A 319 -6.07 -8.76 -23.20
C ARG A 319 -4.95 -8.43 -22.21
N THR A 320 -4.97 -7.24 -21.64
CA THR A 320 -3.96 -6.78 -20.68
C THR A 320 -4.01 -7.59 -19.38
N THR A 321 -5.19 -7.96 -18.88
CA THR A 321 -5.31 -8.83 -17.70
C THR A 321 -4.64 -10.20 -17.90
N LYS A 322 -4.58 -10.68 -19.14
CA LYS A 322 -3.97 -11.98 -19.48
C LYS A 322 -2.43 -11.89 -19.61
N LEU A 323 -1.91 -10.73 -20.03
CA LEU A 323 -0.47 -10.56 -20.21
C LEU A 323 0.27 -10.56 -18.88
N ASP A 324 -0.30 -9.96 -17.86
CA ASP A 324 0.29 -9.87 -16.51
C ASP A 324 0.46 -11.26 -15.84
N LYS A 325 -0.30 -12.25 -16.27
CA LYS A 325 -0.41 -13.59 -15.65
C LYS A 325 0.28 -14.72 -16.41
N LYS A 326 0.73 -14.51 -17.63
CA LYS A 326 1.58 -15.49 -18.33
C LYS A 326 2.91 -15.77 -17.61
N MET A 327 3.29 -14.91 -16.67
CA MET A 327 4.53 -15.07 -15.87
C MET A 327 4.37 -15.95 -14.62
N VAL A 328 3.15 -16.33 -14.19
CA VAL A 328 2.92 -17.08 -12.94
C VAL A 328 2.02 -18.33 -13.14
N GLY A 329 2.12 -19.01 -14.27
CA GLY A 329 1.33 -20.22 -14.55
C GLY A 329 -0.06 -19.92 -15.17
N ASN A 330 -0.50 -20.77 -16.03
CA ASN A 330 -1.58 -20.58 -17.02
C ASN A 330 -3.03 -20.29 -16.49
N GLN A 331 -3.24 -19.93 -15.21
CA GLN A 331 -4.57 -19.66 -14.68
C GLN A 331 -4.64 -18.28 -14.00
N ILE A 332 -5.66 -17.50 -14.39
CA ILE A 332 -5.98 -16.23 -13.74
C ILE A 332 -6.70 -16.53 -12.41
N LYS A 333 -6.11 -16.09 -11.30
CA LYS A 333 -6.79 -16.10 -10.00
C LYS A 333 -7.58 -14.79 -9.87
N PHE A 334 -8.89 -14.86 -10.03
CA PHE A 334 -9.76 -13.72 -9.76
C PHE A 334 -10.19 -13.74 -8.29
N ILE A 335 -10.29 -12.57 -7.68
CA ILE A 335 -10.87 -12.46 -6.35
C ILE A 335 -12.28 -11.92 -6.50
N LEU A 336 -13.25 -12.65 -5.96
CA LEU A 336 -14.66 -12.30 -5.96
C LEU A 336 -15.21 -12.30 -4.53
N LEU A 337 -16.41 -11.75 -4.34
CA LEU A 337 -17.10 -11.75 -3.06
C LEU A 337 -18.16 -12.84 -3.02
N LYS A 338 -18.21 -13.63 -1.93
CA LYS A 338 -19.39 -14.47 -1.60
C LYS A 338 -20.48 -13.60 -1.00
N THR A 339 -20.09 -12.64 -0.19
CA THR A 339 -20.89 -11.59 0.43
C THR A 339 -19.93 -10.44 0.79
N PRO A 340 -20.39 -9.20 0.99
CA PRO A 340 -19.52 -8.15 1.52
C PRO A 340 -18.87 -8.61 2.84
N GLY A 341 -17.55 -8.49 2.93
CA GLY A 341 -16.75 -8.97 4.07
C GLY A 341 -16.23 -10.42 3.94
N ASP A 342 -16.60 -11.15 2.89
CA ASP A 342 -16.09 -12.51 2.64
C ASP A 342 -15.72 -12.70 1.16
N ALA A 343 -14.44 -12.62 0.87
CA ALA A 343 -13.88 -12.83 -0.46
C ALA A 343 -13.32 -14.24 -0.64
N TYR A 344 -13.29 -14.69 -1.89
CA TYR A 344 -12.72 -15.98 -2.28
C TYR A 344 -11.95 -15.92 -3.60
N ILE A 345 -11.12 -16.93 -3.83
CA ILE A 345 -10.33 -17.05 -5.05
C ILE A 345 -11.14 -17.86 -6.08
N GLU A 346 -11.50 -17.23 -7.20
CA GLU A 346 -12.12 -17.88 -8.35
C GLU A 346 -11.07 -18.14 -9.45
N LYS A 347 -11.04 -19.37 -9.98
CA LYS A 347 -10.07 -19.80 -10.98
C LYS A 347 -10.67 -20.12 -12.35
N ASN A 348 -12.01 -20.20 -12.42
CA ASN A 348 -12.73 -20.75 -13.56
C ASN A 348 -13.58 -19.70 -14.29
N LEU A 349 -13.29 -18.40 -14.11
CA LEU A 349 -13.99 -17.37 -14.88
C LEU A 349 -13.68 -17.50 -16.37
N THR A 350 -14.73 -17.46 -17.18
CA THR A 350 -14.57 -17.37 -18.63
C THR A 350 -14.24 -15.95 -19.06
N ASP A 351 -13.70 -15.81 -20.27
CA ASP A 351 -13.41 -14.48 -20.85
C ASP A 351 -14.67 -13.62 -20.95
N GLU A 352 -15.81 -14.23 -21.28
CA GLU A 352 -17.11 -13.58 -21.38
C GLU A 352 -17.52 -12.99 -20.03
N GLN A 353 -17.38 -13.74 -18.94
CA GLN A 353 -17.72 -13.26 -17.59
C GLN A 353 -16.82 -12.11 -17.14
N ILE A 354 -15.53 -12.18 -17.47
CA ILE A 354 -14.58 -11.09 -17.17
C ILE A 354 -14.94 -9.85 -18.00
N LEU A 355 -15.27 -10.04 -19.28
CA LEU A 355 -15.62 -8.97 -20.20
C LEU A 355 -16.94 -8.27 -19.79
N GLU A 356 -17.93 -9.01 -19.28
CA GLU A 356 -19.16 -8.44 -18.70
C GLU A 356 -18.84 -7.46 -17.55
N GLY A 357 -17.96 -7.86 -16.63
CA GLY A 357 -17.49 -6.97 -15.55
C GLY A 357 -16.76 -5.74 -16.08
N ILE A 358 -15.95 -5.90 -17.12
CA ILE A 358 -15.28 -4.79 -17.78
C ILE A 358 -16.31 -3.87 -18.46
N PHE A 359 -17.25 -4.40 -19.27
CA PHE A 359 -18.29 -3.59 -19.90
C PHE A 359 -19.11 -2.80 -18.89
N TYR A 360 -19.40 -3.40 -17.74
CA TYR A 360 -20.15 -2.73 -16.69
C TYR A 360 -19.46 -1.44 -16.22
N ILE A 361 -18.14 -1.42 -16.01
CA ILE A 361 -17.42 -0.21 -15.62
C ILE A 361 -17.25 0.81 -16.77
N TYR A 362 -17.48 0.39 -18.02
CA TYR A 362 -17.51 1.28 -19.18
C TYR A 362 -18.93 1.79 -19.53
N GLY A 363 -19.94 1.50 -18.69
CA GLY A 363 -21.32 1.92 -18.89
C GLY A 363 -21.98 1.28 -20.10
N LYS A 364 -21.49 0.13 -20.56
CA LYS A 364 -22.09 -0.68 -21.64
C LYS A 364 -22.78 -1.87 -20.97
N GLU A 365 -24.11 -1.81 -20.87
CA GLU A 365 -24.92 -2.98 -20.56
C GLU A 365 -25.10 -3.78 -21.85
N ASN A 366 -24.88 -5.11 -21.79
CA ASN A 366 -25.21 -6.01 -22.89
C ASN A 366 -26.69 -6.28 -22.93
#